data_b1a8d05a6be4f06ce4c919964a88f49f
#
_entry.id   b1a8d05a6be4f06ce4c919964a88f49f
#
_cell.length_a   1.000
_cell.length_b   1.000
_cell.length_c   1.000
_cell.angle_alpha   90.00
_cell.angle_beta   90.00
_cell.angle_gamma   90.00
#
_symmetry.space_group_name_H-M   'P 1'
#
loop_
_entity.id
_entity.type
_entity.pdbx_description
1 polymer ?
#
loop_
_entity_poly.entity_id
_entity_poly.type
_entity_poly.pdbx_seq_one_letter_code
_entity_poly.pdbx_strand_id
1 'polypeptide(L)'
;NYGWPAICYCVDYSGAQITPFTEMEGMEQPLTYWRPSIAPSGMMLYSGKKFKEWKDSFFISALSGKILSRLTLNNGKVEEEILLKDFNERLRNVYETPSGNILLLTDGPGGKIFELSP
;
A
#
# COMPACT_ATOMS: atom_id res chain seq x y z
N ASN A 1 17.52 -6.86 -5.09
CA ASN A 1 17.45 -6.21 -6.41
C ASN A 1 16.16 -6.64 -7.12
N TYR A 2 15.21 -5.72 -7.25
CA TYR A 2 13.94 -5.96 -7.93
C TYR A 2 14.00 -5.68 -9.42
N GLY A 3 15.14 -5.29 -9.94
CA GLY A 3 15.43 -5.28 -11.38
C GLY A 3 15.07 -4.03 -12.17
N TRP A 4 14.66 -2.95 -11.52
CA TRP A 4 14.39 -1.70 -12.23
C TRP A 4 15.68 -1.14 -12.89
N PRO A 5 15.67 -0.70 -14.16
CA PRO A 5 14.56 -0.67 -15.12
C PRO A 5 14.45 -1.90 -16.03
N ALA A 6 15.22 -2.96 -15.77
CA ALA A 6 15.25 -4.14 -16.64
C ALA A 6 13.94 -4.91 -16.63
N ILE A 7 13.28 -5.01 -15.46
CA ILE A 7 11.98 -5.68 -15.30
C ILE A 7 11.04 -4.79 -14.49
N CYS A 8 9.74 -4.84 -14.78
CA CYS A 8 8.71 -4.23 -13.96
C CYS A 8 7.30 -4.60 -14.41
N TYR A 9 6.31 -4.33 -13.54
CA TYR A 9 4.88 -4.38 -13.89
C TYR A 9 4.38 -2.95 -14.12
N CYS A 10 5.02 -2.21 -15.01
CA CYS A 10 4.83 -0.77 -15.12
C CYS A 10 4.67 -0.28 -16.55
N VAL A 11 4.00 0.86 -16.67
CA VAL A 11 3.90 1.60 -17.91
C VAL A 11 4.28 3.06 -17.62
N ASP A 12 4.73 3.77 -18.66
CA ASP A 12 5.00 5.20 -18.56
C ASP A 12 3.69 5.99 -18.48
N TYR A 13 3.77 7.26 -18.10
CA TYR A 13 2.61 8.16 -18.05
C TYR A 13 1.91 8.28 -19.40
N SER A 14 2.64 8.08 -20.49
CA SER A 14 2.10 8.03 -21.85
C SER A 14 1.33 6.73 -22.14
N GLY A 15 1.39 5.75 -21.24
CA GLY A 15 0.83 4.42 -21.44
C GLY A 15 1.79 3.45 -22.12
N ALA A 16 2.98 3.90 -22.49
CA ALA A 16 3.98 3.06 -23.13
C ALA A 16 4.59 2.07 -22.14
N GLN A 17 4.80 0.85 -22.59
CA GLN A 17 5.45 -0.17 -21.78
C GLN A 17 6.94 0.16 -21.61
N ILE A 18 7.42 0.23 -20.36
CA ILE A 18 8.81 0.57 -20.06
C ILE A 18 9.74 -0.57 -20.45
N THR A 19 9.35 -1.80 -20.16
CA THR A 19 10.08 -3.02 -20.54
C THR A 19 9.08 -4.15 -20.77
N PRO A 20 9.36 -5.07 -21.72
CA PRO A 20 8.52 -6.25 -21.92
C PRO A 20 8.68 -7.31 -20.83
N PHE A 21 9.74 -7.21 -20.01
CA PHE A 21 10.06 -8.24 -19.03
C PHE A 21 9.48 -7.90 -17.66
N THR A 22 8.85 -8.89 -17.02
CA THR A 22 8.32 -8.78 -15.65
C THR A 22 9.16 -9.57 -14.65
N GLU A 23 9.99 -10.49 -15.13
CA GLU A 23 10.90 -11.25 -14.27
C GLU A 23 12.21 -11.53 -15.00
N MET A 24 13.28 -11.72 -14.25
CA MET A 24 14.60 -12.03 -14.78
C MET A 24 15.42 -12.74 -13.71
N GLU A 25 16.24 -13.71 -14.13
CA GLU A 25 17.13 -14.43 -13.22
C GLU A 25 18.02 -13.48 -12.43
N GLY A 26 18.19 -13.74 -11.13
CA GLY A 26 19.00 -12.92 -10.24
C GLY A 26 18.28 -11.71 -9.69
N MET A 27 17.01 -11.50 -10.03
CA MET A 27 16.20 -10.36 -9.58
C MET A 27 15.00 -10.83 -8.77
N GLU A 28 14.73 -10.11 -7.69
CA GLU A 28 13.64 -10.46 -6.77
C GLU A 28 12.28 -10.05 -7.34
N GLN A 29 11.30 -10.94 -7.19
CA GLN A 29 9.92 -10.63 -7.52
C GLN A 29 9.18 -10.10 -6.29
N PRO A 30 8.27 -9.11 -6.47
CA PRO A 30 7.47 -8.63 -5.35
C PRO A 30 6.47 -9.69 -4.90
N LEU A 31 6.11 -9.67 -3.61
CA LEU A 31 5.05 -10.54 -3.09
C LEU A 31 3.68 -10.16 -3.65
N THR A 32 3.48 -8.88 -3.93
CA THR A 32 2.27 -8.36 -4.56
C THR A 32 2.58 -7.05 -5.26
N TYR A 33 1.69 -6.66 -6.16
CA TYR A 33 1.81 -5.39 -6.88
C TYR A 33 0.40 -4.93 -7.31
N TRP A 34 0.31 -3.66 -7.71
CA TRP A 34 -0.94 -3.10 -8.22
C TRP A 34 -0.76 -2.66 -9.67
N ARG A 35 -1.69 -3.05 -10.51
CA ARG A 35 -1.68 -2.69 -11.92
C ARG A 35 -3.09 -2.33 -12.38
N PRO A 36 -3.38 -1.04 -12.69
CA PRO A 36 -2.45 0.10 -12.60
C PRO A 36 -2.04 0.42 -11.16
N SER A 37 -0.95 1.18 -11.02
CA SER A 37 -0.43 1.53 -9.70
C SER A 37 -1.39 2.42 -8.93
N ILE A 38 -1.53 2.14 -7.63
CA ILE A 38 -2.29 2.98 -6.70
C ILE A 38 -1.44 4.12 -6.12
N ALA A 39 -0.17 4.23 -6.53
CA ALA A 39 0.83 5.12 -5.98
C ALA A 39 0.99 4.91 -4.46
N PRO A 40 1.50 3.74 -4.03
CA PRO A 40 1.68 3.47 -2.61
C PRO A 40 2.64 4.48 -2.00
N SER A 41 2.27 5.04 -0.85
CA SER A 41 3.01 6.15 -0.22
C SER A 41 3.58 5.79 1.13
N GLY A 42 3.03 4.80 1.81
CA GLY A 42 3.50 4.38 3.12
C GLY A 42 3.07 2.97 3.44
N MET A 43 3.79 2.35 4.37
CA MET A 43 3.51 0.99 4.81
C MET A 43 3.71 0.88 6.32
N MET A 44 2.86 0.10 6.98
CA MET A 44 2.93 -0.13 8.41
C MET A 44 2.55 -1.58 8.71
N LEU A 45 3.30 -2.21 9.61
CA LEU A 45 2.92 -3.51 10.18
C LEU A 45 2.17 -3.24 11.48
N TYR A 46 0.92 -3.68 11.53
CA TYR A 46 0.04 -3.38 12.67
C TYR A 46 0.18 -4.42 13.79
N SER A 47 0.23 -3.95 15.04
CA SER A 47 0.39 -4.82 16.21
C SER A 47 -0.90 -5.53 16.65
N GLY A 48 -2.06 -4.97 16.32
CA GLY A 48 -3.34 -5.52 16.73
C GLY A 48 -3.81 -5.09 18.13
N LYS A 49 -3.26 -4.02 18.70
CA LYS A 49 -3.60 -3.60 20.06
C LYS A 49 -5.06 -3.20 20.23
N LYS A 50 -5.64 -2.52 19.25
CA LYS A 50 -7.04 -2.06 19.29
C LYS A 50 -7.93 -2.85 18.34
N PHE A 51 -7.51 -2.99 17.09
CA PHE A 51 -8.22 -3.78 16.09
C PHE A 51 -7.61 -5.18 16.07
N LYS A 52 -8.00 -6.02 17.00
CA LYS A 52 -7.39 -7.35 17.20
C LYS A 52 -7.46 -8.24 15.97
N GLU A 53 -8.51 -8.07 15.18
CA GLU A 53 -8.73 -8.82 13.95
C GLU A 53 -7.70 -8.48 12.87
N TRP A 54 -7.04 -7.32 13.00
CA TRP A 54 -6.06 -6.83 12.04
C TRP A 54 -4.62 -7.05 12.48
N LYS A 55 -4.42 -7.81 13.54
CA LYS A 55 -3.07 -8.13 14.04
C LYS A 55 -2.23 -8.72 12.91
N ASP A 56 -0.97 -8.28 12.82
CA ASP A 56 0.01 -8.73 11.84
C ASP A 56 -0.38 -8.43 10.38
N SER A 57 -1.31 -7.52 10.17
CA SER A 57 -1.63 -7.01 8.84
C SER A 57 -0.67 -5.89 8.45
N PHE A 58 -0.36 -5.79 7.17
CA PHE A 58 0.34 -4.65 6.59
C PHE A 58 -0.70 -3.66 6.06
N PHE A 59 -0.51 -2.39 6.39
CA PHE A 59 -1.35 -1.33 5.87
C PHE A 59 -0.56 -0.50 4.87
N ILE A 60 -1.11 -0.31 3.69
CA ILE A 60 -0.49 0.44 2.60
C ILE A 60 -1.40 1.63 2.30
N SER A 61 -0.86 2.85 2.46
CA SER A 61 -1.57 4.06 2.05
C SER A 61 -1.32 4.33 0.58
N ALA A 62 -2.30 4.91 -0.09
CA ALA A 62 -2.21 5.17 -1.52
C ALA A 62 -2.57 6.61 -1.87
N LEU A 63 -1.80 7.23 -2.75
CA LEU A 63 -2.05 8.58 -3.25
C LEU A 63 -3.10 8.57 -4.36
N SER A 64 -2.80 7.92 -5.49
CA SER A 64 -3.73 7.93 -6.62
C SER A 64 -4.92 7.01 -6.41
N GLY A 65 -4.74 5.93 -5.69
CA GLY A 65 -5.84 5.00 -5.37
C GLY A 65 -6.82 5.55 -4.35
N LYS A 66 -6.40 6.50 -3.53
CA LYS A 66 -7.22 7.11 -2.47
C LYS A 66 -7.85 6.06 -1.55
N ILE A 67 -7.08 5.04 -1.21
CA ILE A 67 -7.52 3.91 -0.40
C ILE A 67 -6.50 3.60 0.67
N LEU A 68 -6.94 2.85 1.67
CA LEU A 68 -6.07 2.16 2.62
C LEU A 68 -6.18 0.66 2.31
N SER A 69 -5.08 0.06 1.92
CA SER A 69 -5.05 -1.37 1.61
C SER A 69 -4.52 -2.15 2.80
N ARG A 70 -5.24 -3.16 3.24
CA ARG A 70 -4.80 -4.07 4.30
C ARG A 70 -4.40 -5.39 3.68
N LEU A 71 -3.14 -5.76 3.87
CA LEU A 71 -2.58 -6.98 3.34
C LEU A 71 -2.29 -7.97 4.45
N THR A 72 -2.66 -9.21 4.24
CA THR A 72 -2.30 -10.32 5.14
C THR A 72 -1.57 -11.39 4.36
N LEU A 73 -0.57 -12.01 5.02
CA LEU A 73 0.11 -13.17 4.49
C LEU A 73 -0.52 -14.42 5.08
N ASN A 74 -1.01 -15.31 4.22
CA ASN A 74 -1.62 -16.55 4.64
C ASN A 74 -1.09 -17.70 3.77
N ASN A 75 -0.27 -18.56 4.37
CA ASN A 75 0.36 -19.70 3.69
C ASN A 75 1.14 -19.28 2.43
N GLY A 76 1.88 -18.18 2.52
CA GLY A 76 2.68 -17.65 1.42
C GLY A 76 1.89 -16.86 0.38
N LYS A 77 0.58 -16.71 0.57
CA LYS A 77 -0.28 -15.91 -0.31
C LYS A 77 -0.62 -14.59 0.34
N VAL A 78 -0.69 -13.54 -0.46
CA VAL A 78 -1.11 -12.21 -0.01
C VAL A 78 -2.60 -12.06 -0.26
N GLU A 79 -3.35 -11.72 0.79
CA GLU A 79 -4.77 -11.38 0.70
C GLU A 79 -4.93 -9.88 0.94
N GLU A 80 -5.74 -9.22 0.12
CA GLU A 80 -5.94 -7.79 0.19
C GLU A 80 -7.38 -7.45 0.57
N GLU A 81 -7.54 -6.52 1.51
CA GLU A 81 -8.83 -5.90 1.83
C GLU A 81 -8.71 -4.40 1.60
N ILE A 82 -9.58 -3.83 0.79
CA ILE A 82 -9.60 -2.40 0.50
C ILE A 82 -10.47 -1.69 1.53
N LEU A 83 -9.88 -0.75 2.25
CA LEU A 83 -10.56 0.06 3.25
C LEU A 83 -10.70 1.50 2.75
N LEU A 84 -11.68 2.22 3.27
CA LEU A 84 -11.90 3.65 3.02
C LEU A 84 -12.10 4.00 1.54
N LYS A 85 -12.76 3.13 0.78
CA LYS A 85 -13.03 3.37 -0.65
C LYS A 85 -13.75 4.69 -0.92
N ASP A 86 -14.68 5.05 -0.03
CA ASP A 86 -15.51 6.25 -0.19
C ASP A 86 -14.92 7.48 0.51
N PHE A 87 -13.77 7.34 1.13
CA PHE A 87 -13.09 8.43 1.83
C PHE A 87 -12.61 9.53 0.89
N ASN A 88 -12.19 9.12 -0.33
CA ASN A 88 -11.81 9.99 -1.43
C ASN A 88 -10.69 10.99 -1.10
N GLU A 89 -9.74 10.58 -0.27
CA GLU A 89 -8.58 11.38 0.10
C GLU A 89 -7.30 10.69 -0.35
N ARG A 90 -6.37 11.47 -0.89
CA ARG A 90 -5.03 10.97 -1.21
C ARG A 90 -4.29 10.76 0.10
N LEU A 91 -3.94 9.53 0.41
CA LEU A 91 -3.25 9.18 1.66
C LEU A 91 -1.75 9.23 1.44
N ARG A 92 -1.04 10.00 2.27
CA ARG A 92 0.40 10.16 2.20
C ARG A 92 1.13 9.14 3.04
N ASN A 93 0.58 8.80 4.19
CA ASN A 93 1.22 7.85 5.09
C ASN A 93 0.22 7.26 6.08
N VAL A 94 0.65 6.18 6.74
CA VAL A 94 -0.15 5.48 7.73
C VAL A 94 0.76 5.09 8.89
N TYR A 95 0.28 5.31 10.13
CA TYR A 95 1.03 5.04 11.35
C TYR A 95 0.14 4.39 12.40
N GLU A 96 0.77 3.63 13.29
CA GLU A 96 0.11 3.11 14.48
C GLU A 96 0.47 4.01 15.68
N THR A 97 -0.54 4.42 16.46
CA THR A 97 -0.30 5.16 17.70
C THR A 97 0.18 4.19 18.80
N PRO A 98 0.83 4.69 19.87
CA PRO A 98 1.22 3.83 20.99
C PRO A 98 0.05 3.06 21.61
N SER A 99 -1.17 3.60 21.55
CA SER A 99 -2.38 2.93 22.06
C SER A 99 -2.99 1.93 21.09
N GLY A 100 -2.50 1.87 19.82
CA GLY A 100 -2.99 0.92 18.83
C GLY A 100 -4.04 1.46 17.86
N ASN A 101 -4.32 2.76 17.89
CA ASN A 101 -5.13 3.40 16.86
C ASN A 101 -4.31 3.60 15.59
N ILE A 102 -4.97 3.89 14.49
CA ILE A 102 -4.30 4.06 13.20
C ILE A 102 -4.43 5.52 12.78
N LEU A 103 -3.28 6.16 12.53
CA LEU A 103 -3.21 7.54 12.02
C LEU A 103 -3.03 7.54 10.52
N LEU A 104 -3.81 8.35 9.84
CA LEU A 104 -3.71 8.56 8.40
C LEU A 104 -3.39 10.02 8.12
N LEU A 105 -2.37 10.24 7.29
CA LEU A 105 -2.00 11.57 6.81
C LEU A 105 -2.51 11.71 5.38
N THR A 106 -3.24 12.80 5.11
CA THR A 106 -3.67 13.10 3.74
C THR A 106 -2.65 13.99 3.04
N ASP A 107 -2.65 13.92 1.70
CA ASP A 107 -1.79 14.73 0.85
C ASP A 107 -2.60 15.90 0.28
N GLY A 108 -1.92 17.04 0.04
CA GLY A 108 -2.52 18.20 -0.59
C GLY A 108 -2.49 19.45 0.25
N PRO A 109 -2.92 20.60 -0.32
CA PRO A 109 -2.80 21.90 0.37
C PRO A 109 -3.65 22.02 1.64
N GLY A 110 -4.70 21.25 1.78
CA GLY A 110 -5.50 21.15 2.99
C GLY A 110 -5.22 19.90 3.81
N GLY A 111 -3.96 19.45 3.85
CA GLY A 111 -3.57 18.21 4.52
C GLY A 111 -4.15 18.04 5.91
N LYS A 112 -4.64 16.83 6.20
CA LYS A 112 -5.31 16.51 7.48
C LYS A 112 -4.71 15.25 8.07
N ILE A 113 -4.90 15.10 9.37
CA ILE A 113 -4.56 13.88 10.10
C ILE A 113 -5.86 13.28 10.63
N PHE A 114 -6.10 12.02 10.29
CA PHE A 114 -7.27 11.27 10.78
C PHE A 114 -6.82 10.15 11.68
N GLU A 115 -7.57 9.89 12.72
CA GLU A 115 -7.31 8.79 13.63
C GLU A 115 -8.46 7.79 13.54
N LEU A 116 -8.13 6.52 13.25
CA LEU A 116 -9.08 5.42 13.27
C LEU A 116 -9.05 4.76 14.64
N SER A 117 -10.19 4.68 15.29
CA SER A 117 -10.38 3.98 16.55
C SER A 117 -11.62 3.09 16.45
N PRO A 118 -11.67 2.01 17.28
CA PRO A 118 -12.84 1.15 17.29
C PRO A 118 -14.13 1.86 17.72
#